data_e2355838db4ddfb4fbaac4cfed213de1
#
_entry.id   e2355838db4ddfb4fbaac4cfed213de1
#
_cell.length_a   1.000
_cell.length_b   1.000
_cell.length_c   1.000
_cell.angle_alpha   90.00
_cell.angle_beta   90.00
_cell.angle_gamma   90.00
#
_symmetry.space_group_name_H-M   'P 1'
#
loop_
_entity.id
_entity.type
_entity.pdbx_description
1 polymer ?
#
loop_
_entity_poly.entity_id
_entity_poly.type
_entity_poly.pdbx_seq_one_letter_code
_entity_poly.pdbx_strand_id
1 'polypeptide(L)'
;QYGTSQPPKEANGRENLSHQEMDALAGELKGVVLPGGPSLMMEWLRRGFLPVIVPRDPELGEHIDTHQIRFSDLMYQRSLIALANDYEQVKAALADPQPVSAAQLDKIDSASAVRAFGKLASSLLAD
;
A
#
# COMPACT_ATOMS: atom_id res chain seq x y z
N GLN A 1 -8.98 5.12 7.24
CA GLN A 1 -10.00 4.04 7.13
C GLN A 1 -9.74 3.00 8.20
N TYR A 2 -10.74 2.64 8.99
CA TYR A 2 -10.58 1.69 10.10
C TYR A 2 -11.36 0.37 9.94
N GLY A 3 -12.25 0.27 8.95
CA GLY A 3 -12.99 -0.99 8.69
C GLY A 3 -13.76 -1.48 9.90
N THR A 4 -13.45 -2.71 10.35
CA THR A 4 -14.06 -3.33 11.52
C THR A 4 -13.28 -3.07 12.83
N SER A 5 -12.16 -2.37 12.76
CA SER A 5 -11.40 -1.96 13.94
C SER A 5 -12.10 -0.83 14.69
N GLN A 6 -11.59 -0.49 15.86
CA GLN A 6 -12.12 0.65 16.59
C GLN A 6 -11.74 1.97 15.91
N PRO A 7 -12.65 2.97 15.90
CA PRO A 7 -12.32 4.29 15.36
C PRO A 7 -11.14 4.92 16.11
N PRO A 8 -10.27 5.65 15.41
CA PRO A 8 -9.18 6.36 16.07
C PRO A 8 -9.71 7.51 16.95
N LYS A 9 -9.03 7.78 18.05
CA LYS A 9 -9.42 8.85 18.97
C LYS A 9 -8.91 10.23 18.58
N GLU A 10 -7.76 10.27 17.92
CA GLU A 10 -7.04 11.51 17.61
C GLU A 10 -6.94 11.81 16.11
N ALA A 11 -7.67 11.10 15.29
CA ALA A 11 -7.65 11.27 13.84
C ALA A 11 -9.07 11.22 13.29
N ASN A 12 -9.24 11.80 12.11
CA ASN A 12 -10.49 11.69 11.38
C ASN A 12 -10.68 10.27 10.87
N GLY A 13 -11.62 9.54 11.45
CA GLY A 13 -11.87 8.15 11.09
C GLY A 13 -13.00 7.99 10.09
N ARG A 14 -12.83 7.06 9.17
CA ARG A 14 -13.88 6.58 8.27
C ARG A 14 -13.87 5.06 8.29
N GLU A 15 -15.05 4.46 8.42
CA GLU A 15 -15.16 3.00 8.40
C GLU A 15 -14.65 2.43 7.07
N ASN A 16 -15.14 2.96 5.97
CA ASN A 16 -14.70 2.59 4.63
C ASN A 16 -14.64 3.83 3.73
N LEU A 17 -13.77 3.77 2.73
CA LEU A 17 -13.64 4.81 1.72
C LEU A 17 -14.04 4.26 0.36
N SER A 18 -14.92 4.97 -0.35
CA SER A 18 -15.22 4.68 -1.74
C SER A 18 -14.09 5.12 -2.66
N HIS A 19 -14.10 4.65 -3.90
CA HIS A 19 -13.12 5.11 -4.91
C HIS A 19 -13.21 6.62 -5.12
N GLN A 20 -14.41 7.19 -5.12
CA GLN A 20 -14.61 8.65 -5.25
C GLN A 20 -14.01 9.41 -4.07
N GLU A 21 -14.19 8.89 -2.86
CA GLU A 21 -13.61 9.50 -1.65
C GLU A 21 -12.08 9.43 -1.69
N MET A 22 -11.52 8.31 -2.13
CA MET A 22 -10.06 8.18 -2.31
C MET A 22 -9.53 9.16 -3.36
N ASP A 23 -10.23 9.33 -4.47
CA ASP A 23 -9.84 10.28 -5.50
C ASP A 23 -9.85 11.72 -4.97
N ALA A 24 -10.87 12.07 -4.19
CA ALA A 24 -10.96 13.39 -3.57
C ALA A 24 -9.83 13.62 -2.57
N LEU A 25 -9.53 12.62 -1.73
CA LEU A 25 -8.44 12.70 -0.76
C LEU A 25 -7.06 12.79 -1.43
N ALA A 26 -6.87 12.15 -2.58
CA ALA A 26 -5.59 12.16 -3.27
C ALA A 26 -5.08 13.57 -3.58
N GLY A 27 -5.99 14.52 -3.77
CA GLY A 27 -5.62 15.94 -3.99
C GLY A 27 -5.14 16.66 -2.74
N GLU A 28 -5.39 16.12 -1.56
CA GLU A 28 -5.09 16.75 -0.27
C GLU A 28 -3.98 16.05 0.51
N LEU A 29 -3.72 14.78 0.21
CA LEU A 29 -2.78 13.97 0.98
C LEU A 29 -1.34 14.23 0.55
N LYS A 30 -0.43 14.19 1.52
CA LYS A 30 1.01 14.26 1.29
C LYS A 30 1.66 12.89 1.26
N GLY A 31 1.06 11.91 1.91
CA GLY A 31 1.56 10.55 1.95
C GLY A 31 0.46 9.57 2.34
N VAL A 32 0.70 8.30 2.09
CA VAL A 32 -0.27 7.23 2.32
C VAL A 32 0.42 6.07 3.03
N VAL A 33 -0.22 5.58 4.09
CA VAL A 33 0.24 4.39 4.82
C VAL A 33 -0.82 3.31 4.66
N LEU A 34 -0.41 2.12 4.26
CA LEU A 34 -1.31 1.02 3.95
C LEU A 34 -0.84 -0.29 4.60
N PRO A 35 -1.76 -1.22 4.89
CA PRO A 35 -1.38 -2.61 5.13
C PRO A 35 -0.95 -3.27 3.82
N GLY A 36 -0.38 -4.46 3.86
CA GLY A 36 0.24 -5.12 2.72
C GLY A 36 -0.69 -5.71 1.65
N GLY A 37 -1.92 -5.23 1.50
CA GLY A 37 -2.88 -5.74 0.50
C GLY A 37 -2.55 -5.27 -0.92
N PRO A 38 -2.44 -6.19 -1.92
CA PRO A 38 -2.04 -5.81 -3.27
C PRO A 38 -2.98 -4.84 -3.97
N SER A 39 -4.28 -5.04 -3.84
CA SER A 39 -5.28 -4.22 -4.54
C SER A 39 -5.21 -2.75 -4.12
N LEU A 40 -5.18 -2.51 -2.81
CA LEU A 40 -5.14 -1.15 -2.28
C LEU A 40 -3.81 -0.48 -2.62
N MET A 41 -2.73 -1.23 -2.58
CA MET A 41 -1.40 -0.77 -2.96
C MET A 41 -1.39 -0.26 -4.41
N MET A 42 -1.96 -1.04 -5.33
CA MET A 42 -2.04 -0.68 -6.74
C MET A 42 -2.93 0.55 -6.97
N GLU A 43 -4.03 0.68 -6.22
CA GLU A 43 -4.92 1.84 -6.32
C GLU A 43 -4.21 3.14 -5.99
N TRP A 44 -3.40 3.15 -4.93
CA TRP A 44 -2.68 4.36 -4.53
C TRP A 44 -1.48 4.66 -5.42
N LEU A 45 -0.80 3.61 -5.93
CA LEU A 45 0.25 3.80 -6.93
C LEU A 45 -0.30 4.50 -8.19
N ARG A 46 -1.46 4.09 -8.66
CA ARG A 46 -2.11 4.71 -9.82
C ARG A 46 -2.51 6.16 -9.58
N ARG A 47 -2.74 6.53 -8.32
CA ARG A 47 -3.03 7.92 -7.94
C ARG A 47 -1.77 8.77 -7.76
N GLY A 48 -0.59 8.19 -7.99
CA GLY A 48 0.67 8.91 -7.96
C GLY A 48 1.40 8.88 -6.62
N PHE A 49 0.95 8.05 -5.68
CA PHE A 49 1.58 7.92 -4.37
C PHE A 49 2.46 6.68 -4.31
N LEU A 50 3.67 6.85 -3.79
CA LEU A 50 4.50 5.73 -3.36
C LEU A 50 4.09 5.40 -1.92
N PRO A 51 3.28 4.35 -1.69
CA PRO A 51 2.73 4.14 -0.36
C PRO A 51 3.78 3.60 0.61
N VAL A 52 3.62 3.98 1.88
CA VAL A 52 4.35 3.35 2.98
C VAL A 52 3.56 2.13 3.42
N ILE A 53 4.16 0.96 3.32
CA ILE A 53 3.48 -0.30 3.65
C ILE A 53 3.95 -0.79 5.01
N VAL A 54 2.99 -1.05 5.89
CA VAL A 54 3.20 -1.71 7.17
C VAL A 54 2.54 -3.08 7.06
N PRO A 55 3.29 -4.13 6.70
CA PRO A 55 2.69 -5.45 6.54
C PRO A 55 2.15 -5.96 7.87
N ARG A 56 0.97 -6.56 7.84
CA ARG A 56 0.44 -7.25 9.01
C ARG A 56 1.28 -8.49 9.26
N ASP A 57 1.55 -8.75 10.53
CA ASP A 57 2.39 -9.85 10.95
C ASP A 57 1.55 -10.89 11.70
N PRO A 58 1.43 -12.12 11.18
CA PRO A 58 0.69 -13.18 11.86
C PRO A 58 1.25 -13.49 13.26
N GLU A 59 2.55 -13.30 13.46
CA GLU A 59 3.18 -13.54 14.77
C GLU A 59 2.74 -12.55 15.84
N LEU A 60 2.24 -11.38 15.43
CA LEU A 60 1.69 -10.37 16.35
C LEU A 60 0.19 -10.53 16.57
N GLY A 61 -0.40 -11.65 16.16
CA GLY A 61 -1.83 -11.88 16.27
C GLY A 61 -2.66 -11.18 15.20
N GLU A 62 -2.05 -10.55 14.25
CA GLU A 62 -2.72 -9.92 13.12
C GLU A 62 -3.14 -10.99 12.10
N HIS A 63 -4.41 -10.95 11.72
CA HIS A 63 -4.99 -12.02 10.90
C HIS A 63 -4.62 -11.89 9.44
N ILE A 64 -3.45 -12.46 9.04
CA ILE A 64 -3.04 -12.43 7.64
C ILE A 64 -2.05 -13.54 7.34
N ASP A 65 -2.05 -13.99 6.09
CA ASP A 65 -1.09 -14.94 5.60
C ASP A 65 0.26 -14.28 5.27
N THR A 66 1.30 -15.08 5.20
CA THR A 66 2.65 -14.61 4.90
C THR A 66 2.82 -14.14 3.45
N HIS A 67 1.84 -14.37 2.58
CA HIS A 67 1.88 -13.95 1.18
C HIS A 67 1.91 -12.42 1.06
N GLN A 68 1.19 -11.71 1.93
CA GLN A 68 1.22 -10.24 1.91
C GLN A 68 2.60 -9.70 2.28
N ILE A 69 3.29 -10.35 3.20
CA ILE A 69 4.66 -9.97 3.57
C ILE A 69 5.59 -10.17 2.38
N ARG A 70 5.51 -11.32 1.72
CA ARG A 70 6.32 -11.62 0.53
C ARG A 70 6.04 -10.66 -0.62
N PHE A 71 4.77 -10.35 -0.84
CA PHE A 71 4.38 -9.39 -1.88
C PHE A 71 4.93 -8.00 -1.60
N SER A 72 4.84 -7.54 -0.36
CA SER A 72 5.38 -6.24 0.05
C SER A 72 6.91 -6.19 -0.12
N ASP A 73 7.62 -7.24 0.26
CA ASP A 73 9.06 -7.33 0.06
C ASP A 73 9.43 -7.22 -1.41
N LEU A 74 8.70 -7.90 -2.28
CA LEU A 74 8.92 -7.85 -3.72
C LEU A 74 8.68 -6.45 -4.29
N MET A 75 7.62 -5.80 -3.88
CA MET A 75 7.31 -4.43 -4.31
C MET A 75 8.37 -3.45 -3.83
N TYR A 76 8.87 -3.64 -2.62
CA TYR A 76 9.97 -2.86 -2.08
C TYR A 76 11.23 -3.03 -2.91
N GLN A 77 11.59 -4.26 -3.28
CA GLN A 77 12.77 -4.53 -4.11
C GLN A 77 12.67 -3.87 -5.48
N ARG A 78 11.46 -3.63 -5.97
CA ARG A 78 11.20 -2.94 -7.24
C ARG A 78 11.04 -1.44 -7.09
N SER A 79 11.27 -0.91 -5.91
CA SER A 79 11.15 0.53 -5.60
C SER A 79 9.74 1.10 -5.86
N LEU A 80 8.72 0.28 -5.65
CA LEU A 80 7.31 0.68 -5.83
C LEU A 80 6.61 1.03 -4.53
N ILE A 81 7.23 0.72 -3.39
CA ILE A 81 6.72 1.07 -2.07
C ILE A 81 7.88 1.44 -1.14
N ALA A 82 7.55 2.13 -0.06
CA ALA A 82 8.40 2.21 1.12
C ALA A 82 7.91 1.18 2.14
N LEU A 83 8.81 0.49 2.80
CA LEU A 83 8.47 -0.55 3.77
C LEU A 83 8.80 -0.07 5.17
N ALA A 84 7.86 -0.22 6.10
CA ALA A 84 8.04 0.17 7.49
C ALA A 84 7.53 -0.95 8.40
N ASN A 85 8.28 -1.29 9.43
CA ASN A 85 7.93 -2.36 10.36
C ASN A 85 7.59 -1.84 11.76
N ASP A 86 7.86 -0.57 12.03
CA ASP A 86 7.54 0.07 13.30
C ASP A 86 7.15 1.54 13.11
N TYR A 87 6.70 2.16 14.20
CA TYR A 87 6.24 3.54 14.21
C TYR A 87 7.33 4.53 13.76
N GLU A 88 8.57 4.34 14.20
CA GLU A 88 9.66 5.24 13.85
C GLU A 88 9.98 5.19 12.36
N GLN A 89 9.93 4.02 11.76
CA GLN A 89 10.13 3.85 10.32
C GLN A 89 8.99 4.50 9.52
N VAL A 90 7.74 4.37 9.98
CA VAL A 90 6.59 5.04 9.36
C VAL A 90 6.78 6.55 9.40
N LYS A 91 7.15 7.07 10.57
CA LYS A 91 7.36 8.49 10.79
C LYS A 91 8.48 9.04 9.89
N ALA A 92 9.59 8.32 9.77
CA ALA A 92 10.69 8.70 8.91
C ALA A 92 10.29 8.71 7.43
N ALA A 93 9.53 7.71 6.99
CA ALA A 93 9.06 7.63 5.61
C ALA A 93 8.07 8.75 5.26
N LEU A 94 7.20 9.12 6.20
CA LEU A 94 6.24 10.21 6.00
C LEU A 94 6.86 11.60 6.08
N ALA A 95 8.03 11.74 6.69
CA ALA A 95 8.72 13.03 6.78
C ALA A 95 9.19 13.53 5.41
N ASP A 96 9.49 12.60 4.48
CA ASP A 96 9.88 12.93 3.11
C ASP A 96 9.19 11.97 2.14
N PRO A 97 7.86 12.13 1.93
CA PRO A 97 7.12 11.24 1.05
C PRO A 97 7.54 11.43 -0.40
N GLN A 98 7.85 10.33 -1.07
CA GLN A 98 8.28 10.34 -2.45
C GLN A 98 7.10 10.11 -3.39
N PRO A 99 6.97 10.90 -4.47
CA PRO A 99 5.96 10.62 -5.49
C PRO A 99 6.38 9.44 -6.36
N VAL A 100 5.38 8.82 -6.99
CA VAL A 100 5.67 7.78 -7.99
C VAL A 100 6.25 8.47 -9.23
N SER A 101 7.38 7.99 -9.74
CA SER A 101 7.99 8.53 -10.94
C SER A 101 7.24 8.07 -12.20
N ALA A 102 7.41 8.79 -13.31
CA ALA A 102 6.84 8.40 -14.60
C ALA A 102 7.29 6.99 -15.02
N ALA A 103 8.56 6.65 -14.79
CA ALA A 103 9.08 5.31 -15.09
C ALA A 103 8.40 4.22 -14.25
N GLN A 104 8.10 4.51 -12.98
CA GLN A 104 7.36 3.59 -12.12
C GLN A 104 5.92 3.43 -12.57
N LEU A 105 5.25 4.52 -12.96
CA LEU A 105 3.89 4.47 -13.50
C LEU A 105 3.82 3.65 -14.80
N ASP A 106 4.80 3.80 -15.68
CA ASP A 106 4.86 3.04 -16.93
C ASP A 106 4.96 1.53 -16.66
N LYS A 107 5.70 1.12 -15.63
CA LYS A 107 5.79 -0.27 -15.22
C LYS A 107 4.44 -0.83 -14.75
N ILE A 108 3.60 0.02 -14.19
CA ILE A 108 2.29 -0.38 -13.66
C ILE A 108 1.22 -0.35 -14.75
N ASP A 109 1.25 0.67 -15.60
CA ASP A 109 0.18 0.93 -16.57
C ASP A 109 0.34 0.21 -17.91
N SER A 110 1.54 -0.29 -18.25
CA SER A 110 1.69 -1.08 -19.46
C SER A 110 0.90 -2.39 -19.33
N ALA A 111 0.23 -2.81 -20.41
CA ALA A 111 -0.56 -4.04 -20.40
C ALA A 111 0.28 -5.27 -20.04
N SER A 112 1.53 -5.30 -20.46
CA SER A 112 2.46 -6.37 -20.12
C SER A 112 2.85 -6.34 -18.65
N ALA A 113 3.06 -5.15 -18.07
CA ALA A 113 3.37 -4.99 -16.67
C ALA A 113 2.19 -5.38 -15.79
N VAL A 114 0.98 -4.95 -16.13
CA VAL A 114 -0.24 -5.33 -15.40
C VAL A 114 -0.40 -6.85 -15.40
N ARG A 115 -0.18 -7.51 -16.53
CA ARG A 115 -0.23 -8.97 -16.60
C ARG A 115 0.87 -9.63 -15.79
N ALA A 116 2.08 -9.09 -15.84
CA ALA A 116 3.21 -9.61 -15.05
C ALA A 116 2.95 -9.47 -13.55
N PHE A 117 2.44 -8.32 -13.12
CA PHE A 117 2.04 -8.11 -11.73
C PHE A 117 0.88 -9.01 -11.32
N GLY A 118 -0.12 -9.17 -12.20
CA GLY A 118 -1.26 -10.06 -11.95
C GLY A 118 -0.80 -11.51 -11.77
N LYS A 119 0.06 -12.00 -12.64
CA LYS A 119 0.64 -13.34 -12.53
C LYS A 119 1.46 -13.50 -11.26
N LEU A 120 2.27 -12.50 -10.93
CA LEU A 120 3.11 -12.54 -9.76
C LEU A 120 2.26 -12.54 -8.48
N ALA A 121 1.28 -11.68 -8.39
CA ALA A 121 0.36 -11.63 -7.27
C ALA A 121 -0.40 -12.95 -7.13
N SER A 122 -0.91 -13.50 -8.24
CA SER A 122 -1.59 -14.80 -8.25
C SER A 122 -0.68 -15.93 -7.82
N SER A 123 0.57 -15.94 -8.31
CA SER A 123 1.58 -16.94 -7.94
C SER A 123 1.88 -16.91 -6.45
N LEU A 124 1.99 -15.71 -5.87
CA LEU A 124 2.28 -15.54 -4.45
C LEU A 124 1.07 -15.85 -3.57
N LEU A 125 -0.14 -15.66 -4.07
CA LEU A 125 -1.38 -15.87 -3.32
C LEU A 125 -1.98 -17.27 -3.52
N ALA A 126 -1.49 -18.02 -4.51
CA ALA A 126 -2.04 -19.34 -4.85
C ALA A 126 -1.52 -20.47 -3.95
N ASP A 127 -0.47 -20.24 -3.19
CA ASP A 127 0.09 -21.25 -2.28
C ASP A 127 -0.69 -21.30 -0.96
#